data_1e098806bd5cd0c81d14cb6dcff4ce5f
#
_entry.id   1e098806bd5cd0c81d14cb6dcff4ce5f
#
_cell.length_a   1.000
_cell.length_b   1.000
_cell.length_c   1.000
_cell.angle_alpha   90.00
_cell.angle_beta   90.00
_cell.angle_gamma   90.00
#
_symmetry.space_group_name_H-M   'P 1'
#
loop_
_entity.id
_entity.type
_entity.pdbx_description
1 polymer ?
#
loop_
_entity_poly.entity_id
_entity_poly.type
_entity_poly.pdbx_seq_one_letter_code
_entity_poly.pdbx_strand_id
1 'polypeptide(L)'
;MTVLRSSNRQTKVQPATNFTGVVFSDEIVQGSAPSRMRASVVSFTPGGRTAWHSHPVGQTLYCLSGAGRVQFDGQQVQEIRAGDTVIIPPNTRHWHGAAPDKLFSHLAMSEQTDKGEGTAWFEHVSDTDYNAKPAPVT
;
A
#
# COMPACT_ATOMS: atom_id res chain seq x y z
N MET A 1 -5.65 10.85 -27.28
CA MET A 1 -6.01 10.99 -25.84
C MET A 1 -6.75 9.74 -25.40
N THR A 2 -6.39 9.19 -24.25
CA THR A 2 -7.04 8.02 -23.65
C THR A 2 -7.73 8.41 -22.35
N VAL A 3 -8.98 8.02 -22.20
CA VAL A 3 -9.73 8.20 -20.96
C VAL A 3 -10.15 6.83 -20.44
N LEU A 4 -9.60 6.43 -19.28
CA LEU A 4 -9.98 5.18 -18.63
C LEU A 4 -11.20 5.46 -17.75
N ARG A 5 -12.34 4.90 -18.12
CA ARG A 5 -13.62 5.17 -17.43
C ARG A 5 -13.75 4.31 -16.17
N SER A 6 -14.21 4.92 -15.09
CA SER A 6 -14.46 4.21 -13.84
C SER A 6 -15.48 3.08 -14.00
N SER A 7 -16.45 3.26 -14.90
CA SER A 7 -17.47 2.23 -15.20
C SER A 7 -16.90 0.92 -15.76
N ASN A 8 -15.69 0.97 -16.30
CA ASN A 8 -15.00 -0.21 -16.85
C ASN A 8 -13.94 -0.77 -15.90
N ARG A 9 -13.76 -0.14 -14.73
CA ARG A 9 -12.77 -0.59 -13.76
C ARG A 9 -13.37 -1.63 -12.84
N GLN A 10 -12.64 -2.74 -12.65
CA GLN A 10 -13.05 -3.80 -11.75
C GLN A 10 -12.23 -3.77 -10.48
N THR A 11 -12.92 -3.86 -9.34
CA THR A 11 -12.25 -4.07 -8.05
C THR A 11 -11.80 -5.51 -7.94
N LYS A 12 -10.55 -5.71 -7.54
CA LYS A 12 -9.97 -7.04 -7.30
C LYS A 12 -9.79 -7.28 -5.81
N VAL A 13 -10.10 -8.51 -5.39
CA VAL A 13 -9.75 -8.97 -4.04
C VAL A 13 -8.29 -9.39 -4.06
N GLN A 14 -7.51 -8.88 -3.12
CA GLN A 14 -6.08 -9.19 -3.03
C GLN A 14 -5.86 -10.59 -2.43
N PRO A 15 -4.84 -11.33 -2.90
CA PRO A 15 -4.64 -12.72 -2.50
C PRO A 15 -4.06 -12.82 -1.08
N ALA A 16 -4.48 -13.87 -0.36
CA ALA A 16 -3.97 -14.16 0.98
C ALA A 16 -2.46 -14.45 1.01
N THR A 17 -1.86 -14.72 -0.14
CA THR A 17 -0.40 -14.93 -0.26
C THR A 17 0.38 -13.68 0.20
N ASN A 18 -0.13 -12.48 -0.12
CA ASN A 18 0.57 -11.22 0.11
C ASN A 18 -0.18 -10.26 1.04
N PHE A 19 -1.35 -10.67 1.53
CA PHE A 19 -2.21 -9.83 2.37
C PHE A 19 -2.82 -10.64 3.50
N THR A 20 -3.03 -9.99 4.64
CA THR A 20 -3.81 -10.51 5.76
C THR A 20 -5.13 -9.74 5.80
N GLY A 21 -6.24 -10.46 6.04
CA GLY A 21 -7.58 -9.86 6.03
C GLY A 21 -8.09 -9.60 4.62
N VAL A 22 -9.24 -8.94 4.53
CA VAL A 22 -9.88 -8.65 3.25
C VAL A 22 -9.41 -7.30 2.75
N VAL A 23 -8.76 -7.30 1.59
CA VAL A 23 -8.18 -6.12 0.95
C VAL A 23 -8.60 -6.09 -0.51
N PHE A 24 -9.01 -4.92 -0.98
CA PHE A 24 -9.43 -4.70 -2.37
C PHE A 24 -8.48 -3.74 -3.07
N SER A 25 -8.37 -3.84 -4.38
CA SER A 25 -7.65 -2.85 -5.17
C SER A 25 -8.35 -2.54 -6.48
N ASP A 26 -8.27 -1.27 -6.86
CA ASP A 26 -8.66 -0.78 -8.17
C ASP A 26 -7.42 -0.26 -8.88
N GLU A 27 -7.08 -0.84 -10.01
CA GLU A 27 -5.96 -0.36 -10.81
C GLU A 27 -6.36 0.96 -11.48
N ILE A 28 -5.58 2.00 -11.26
CA ILE A 28 -5.82 3.34 -11.83
C ILE A 28 -5.09 3.48 -13.15
N VAL A 29 -3.80 3.13 -13.17
CA VAL A 29 -2.97 3.20 -14.36
C VAL A 29 -1.84 2.20 -14.29
N GLN A 30 -1.54 1.64 -15.45
CA GLN A 30 -0.31 0.92 -15.72
C GLN A 30 0.31 1.60 -16.93
N GLY A 31 1.39 2.34 -16.71
CA GLY A 31 2.01 3.14 -17.74
C GLY A 31 2.51 2.30 -18.92
N SER A 32 2.53 2.93 -20.08
CA SER A 32 3.14 2.37 -21.28
C SER A 32 4.51 2.99 -21.49
N ALA A 33 5.47 2.21 -21.99
CA ALA A 33 6.81 2.72 -22.26
C ALA A 33 6.78 4.03 -23.05
N PRO A 34 7.57 5.04 -22.68
CA PRO A 34 8.65 5.02 -21.68
C PRO A 34 8.19 5.20 -20.23
N SER A 35 6.89 5.40 -19.95
CA SER A 35 6.38 5.47 -18.59
C SER A 35 6.39 4.11 -17.93
N ARG A 36 6.89 4.05 -16.70
CA ARG A 36 6.87 2.85 -15.85
C ARG A 36 5.99 3.06 -14.61
N MET A 37 5.15 4.09 -14.67
CA MET A 37 4.25 4.44 -13.57
C MET A 37 3.22 3.35 -13.34
N ARG A 38 2.93 3.10 -12.07
CA ARG A 38 1.82 2.29 -11.61
C ARG A 38 1.09 3.00 -10.49
N ALA A 39 -0.22 2.97 -10.53
CA ALA A 39 -1.05 3.52 -9.47
C ALA A 39 -2.28 2.65 -9.26
N SER A 40 -2.64 2.44 -8.00
CA SER A 40 -3.83 1.71 -7.59
C SER A 40 -4.42 2.32 -6.33
N VAL A 41 -5.74 2.32 -6.24
CA VAL A 41 -6.43 2.56 -4.98
C VAL A 41 -6.53 1.23 -4.25
N VAL A 42 -6.03 1.16 -3.03
CA VAL A 42 -6.09 -0.03 -2.20
C VAL A 42 -6.97 0.27 -0.98
N SER A 43 -7.93 -0.61 -0.73
CA SER A 43 -8.91 -0.45 0.35
C SER A 43 -8.78 -1.64 1.30
N PHE A 44 -8.55 -1.31 2.58
CA PHE A 44 -8.31 -2.29 3.63
C PHE A 44 -9.48 -2.28 4.60
N THR A 45 -10.03 -3.45 4.89
CA THR A 45 -10.96 -3.63 6.00
C THR A 45 -10.21 -3.57 7.34
N PRO A 46 -10.89 -3.33 8.47
CA PRO A 46 -10.22 -3.28 9.77
C PRO A 46 -9.33 -4.49 10.01
N GLY A 47 -8.08 -4.26 10.38
CA GLY A 47 -7.09 -5.32 10.56
C GLY A 47 -6.40 -5.79 9.27
N GLY A 48 -6.95 -5.44 8.11
CA GLY A 48 -6.37 -5.79 6.81
C GLY A 48 -5.05 -5.09 6.57
N ARG A 49 -4.08 -5.79 6.01
CA ARG A 49 -2.74 -5.27 5.79
C ARG A 49 -1.97 -6.04 4.72
N THR A 50 -0.95 -5.42 4.19
CA THR A 50 0.01 -6.11 3.31
C THR A 50 0.92 -7.02 4.11
N ALA A 51 1.57 -7.97 3.45
CA ALA A 51 2.79 -8.59 3.96
C ALA A 51 3.94 -7.56 3.98
N TRP A 52 5.05 -7.89 4.62
CA TRP A 52 6.30 -7.15 4.45
C TRP A 52 6.70 -7.17 2.99
N HIS A 53 7.12 -6.02 2.45
CA HIS A 53 7.52 -5.92 1.05
C HIS A 53 8.42 -4.71 0.81
N SER A 54 8.98 -4.63 -0.38
CA SER A 54 9.79 -3.49 -0.81
C SER A 54 9.59 -3.23 -2.31
N HIS A 55 9.97 -2.03 -2.73
CA HIS A 55 9.87 -1.60 -4.12
C HIS A 55 11.25 -1.10 -4.61
N PRO A 56 11.72 -1.53 -5.78
CA PRO A 56 13.06 -1.17 -6.24
C PRO A 56 13.24 0.33 -6.53
N VAL A 57 12.16 1.03 -6.87
CA VAL A 57 12.19 2.49 -7.13
C VAL A 57 11.51 3.29 -6.03
N GLY A 58 11.02 2.60 -4.98
CA GLY A 58 10.24 3.22 -3.91
C GLY A 58 8.75 3.27 -4.22
N GLN A 59 8.01 3.85 -3.29
CA GLN A 59 6.55 4.00 -3.41
C GLN A 59 6.10 5.24 -2.67
N THR A 60 5.08 5.90 -3.19
CA THR A 60 4.38 6.97 -2.49
C THR A 60 2.94 6.56 -2.25
N LEU A 61 2.47 6.72 -1.01
CA LEU A 61 1.08 6.51 -0.64
C LEU A 61 0.44 7.85 -0.33
N TYR A 62 -0.70 8.10 -0.92
CA TYR A 62 -1.56 9.22 -0.53
C TYR A 62 -2.81 8.67 0.14
N CYS A 63 -3.02 8.98 1.41
CA CYS A 63 -4.13 8.46 2.19
C CYS A 63 -5.43 9.16 1.80
N LEU A 64 -6.42 8.39 1.37
CA LEU A 64 -7.68 8.92 0.83
C LEU A 64 -8.78 8.98 1.88
N SER A 65 -8.92 7.96 2.72
CA SER A 65 -10.00 7.88 3.69
C SER A 65 -9.64 6.96 4.85
N GLY A 66 -10.25 7.22 6.01
CA GLY A 66 -10.12 6.38 7.19
C GLY A 66 -8.82 6.55 7.94
N ALA A 67 -8.43 5.51 8.65
CA ALA A 67 -7.20 5.48 9.44
C ALA A 67 -6.45 4.18 9.19
N GLY A 68 -5.15 4.28 9.03
CA GLY A 68 -4.28 3.16 8.75
C GLY A 68 -3.00 3.17 9.57
N ARG A 69 -2.14 2.22 9.27
CA ARG A 69 -0.85 2.03 9.90
C ARG A 69 0.21 1.75 8.85
N VAL A 70 1.42 2.22 9.11
CA VAL A 70 2.60 1.92 8.30
C VAL A 70 3.78 1.66 9.22
N GLN A 71 4.65 0.74 8.84
CA GLN A 71 5.89 0.48 9.56
C GLN A 71 7.00 0.20 8.58
N PHE A 72 8.14 0.89 8.75
CA PHE A 72 9.40 0.51 8.12
C PHE A 72 10.13 -0.44 9.05
N ASP A 73 10.75 -1.46 8.51
CA ASP A 73 11.48 -2.45 9.31
C ASP A 73 12.50 -1.78 10.23
N GLY A 74 12.50 -2.20 11.48
CA GLY A 74 13.35 -1.61 12.52
C GLY A 74 12.85 -0.30 13.12
N GLN A 75 11.72 0.23 12.66
CA GLN A 75 11.13 1.46 13.17
C GLN A 75 9.79 1.19 13.86
N GLN A 76 9.32 2.17 14.61
CA GLN A 76 8.02 2.08 15.28
C GLN A 76 6.87 2.25 14.26
N VAL A 77 5.76 1.55 14.48
CA VAL A 77 4.53 1.72 13.71
C VAL A 77 4.06 3.17 13.82
N GLN A 78 3.60 3.73 12.70
CA GLN A 78 2.99 5.06 12.66
C GLN A 78 1.55 4.98 12.21
N GLU A 79 0.69 5.77 12.83
CA GLU A 79 -0.67 5.99 12.35
C GLU A 79 -0.65 6.97 11.17
N ILE A 80 -1.48 6.68 10.19
CA ILE A 80 -1.68 7.52 9.00
C ILE A 80 -3.18 7.72 8.78
N ARG A 81 -3.54 8.90 8.30
CA ARG A 81 -4.94 9.31 8.12
C ARG A 81 -5.15 9.98 6.78
N ALA A 82 -6.41 10.15 6.41
CA ALA A 82 -6.77 10.86 5.17
C ALA A 82 -6.02 12.19 5.04
N GLY A 83 -5.41 12.41 3.88
CA GLY A 83 -4.60 13.59 3.59
C GLY A 83 -3.10 13.44 3.88
N ASP A 84 -2.69 12.38 4.60
CA ASP A 84 -1.27 12.11 4.83
C ASP A 84 -0.61 11.55 3.57
N THR A 85 0.66 11.86 3.39
CA THR A 85 1.51 11.25 2.36
C THR A 85 2.62 10.47 3.03
N VAL A 86 2.80 9.22 2.60
CA VAL A 86 3.92 8.38 3.05
C VAL A 86 4.87 8.19 1.89
N ILE A 87 6.14 8.56 2.10
CA ILE A 87 7.19 8.36 1.11
C ILE A 87 8.05 7.18 1.55
N ILE A 88 8.02 6.12 0.76
CA ILE A 88 8.74 4.89 1.04
C ILE A 88 9.95 4.85 0.09
N PRO A 89 11.18 4.95 0.63
CA PRO A 89 12.38 4.95 -0.21
C PRO A 89 12.59 3.62 -0.95
N PRO A 90 13.40 3.60 -2.00
CA PRO A 90 13.75 2.37 -2.70
C PRO A 90 14.28 1.29 -1.76
N ASN A 91 13.83 0.05 -2.01
CA ASN A 91 14.30 -1.16 -1.31
C ASN A 91 14.08 -1.13 0.21
N THR A 92 13.16 -0.31 0.69
CA THR A 92 12.80 -0.23 2.11
C THR A 92 11.74 -1.28 2.42
N ARG A 93 12.09 -2.23 3.28
CA ARG A 93 11.16 -3.25 3.77
C ARG A 93 10.14 -2.61 4.69
N HIS A 94 8.86 -2.74 4.36
CA HIS A 94 7.76 -2.07 5.06
C HIS A 94 6.45 -2.84 4.88
N TRP A 95 5.45 -2.43 5.62
CA TRP A 95 4.07 -2.83 5.42
C TRP A 95 3.14 -1.64 5.69
N HIS A 96 1.93 -1.71 5.15
CA HIS A 96 0.85 -0.77 5.43
C HIS A 96 -0.49 -1.47 5.42
N GLY A 97 -1.47 -0.86 6.09
CA GLY A 97 -2.80 -1.42 6.18
C GLY A 97 -3.74 -0.54 7.00
N ALA A 98 -4.93 -1.08 7.28
CA ALA A 98 -5.92 -0.40 8.09
C ALA A 98 -5.55 -0.43 9.58
N ALA A 99 -6.09 0.54 10.33
CA ALA A 99 -6.12 0.44 11.79
C ALA A 99 -6.98 -0.75 12.21
N PRO A 100 -6.83 -1.27 13.45
CA PRO A 100 -7.57 -2.44 13.89
C PRO A 100 -9.09 -2.30 13.86
N ASP A 101 -9.59 -1.06 13.97
CA ASP A 101 -11.02 -0.75 14.10
C ASP A 101 -11.56 0.22 13.05
N LYS A 102 -10.81 0.50 11.98
CA LYS A 102 -11.19 1.45 10.93
C LYS A 102 -10.95 0.89 9.54
N LEU A 103 -11.81 1.28 8.61
CA LEU A 103 -11.52 1.16 7.18
C LEU A 103 -10.40 2.14 6.82
N PHE A 104 -9.64 1.78 5.80
CA PHE A 104 -8.57 2.64 5.29
C PHE A 104 -8.42 2.47 3.78
N SER A 105 -8.25 3.57 3.07
CA SER A 105 -7.87 3.50 1.66
C SER A 105 -6.78 4.50 1.34
N HIS A 106 -5.91 4.12 0.41
CA HIS A 106 -4.87 5.00 -0.10
C HIS A 106 -4.70 4.83 -1.60
N LEU A 107 -4.13 5.84 -2.23
CA LEU A 107 -3.60 5.76 -3.59
C LEU A 107 -2.13 5.35 -3.47
N ALA A 108 -1.78 4.21 -4.05
CA ALA A 108 -0.41 3.73 -4.12
C ALA A 108 0.18 4.07 -5.49
N MET A 109 1.32 4.74 -5.48
CA MET A 109 2.03 5.16 -6.70
C MET A 109 3.45 4.60 -6.66
N SER A 110 3.85 3.90 -7.70
CA SER A 110 5.18 3.33 -7.81
C SER A 110 5.64 3.27 -9.26
N GLU A 111 6.91 2.96 -9.45
CA GLU A 111 7.49 2.72 -10.76
C GLU A 111 8.14 1.35 -10.77
N GLN A 112 8.11 0.70 -11.93
CA GLN A 112 8.94 -0.47 -12.15
C GLN A 112 10.34 -0.03 -12.60
N THR A 113 11.31 -0.93 -12.48
CA THR A 113 12.63 -0.72 -13.10
C THR A 113 12.51 -0.78 -14.62
N ASP A 114 13.55 -0.38 -15.32
CA ASP A 114 13.64 -0.50 -16.77
C ASP A 114 13.56 -1.95 -17.25
N LYS A 115 13.84 -2.92 -16.35
CA LYS A 115 13.71 -4.37 -16.62
C LYS A 115 12.34 -4.92 -16.24
N GLY A 116 11.41 -4.08 -15.82
CA GLY A 116 10.06 -4.49 -15.41
C GLY A 116 9.97 -5.09 -14.00
N GLU A 117 11.00 -4.93 -13.17
CA GLU A 117 10.98 -5.42 -11.79
C GLU A 117 10.08 -4.53 -10.94
N GLY A 118 9.22 -5.16 -10.16
CA GLY A 118 8.28 -4.51 -9.25
C GLY A 118 8.50 -4.91 -7.81
N THR A 119 7.41 -5.17 -7.10
CA THR A 119 7.40 -5.46 -5.66
C THR A 119 8.11 -6.75 -5.31
N ALA A 120 8.96 -6.72 -4.28
CA ALA A 120 9.51 -7.91 -3.63
C ALA A 120 8.69 -8.21 -2.38
N TRP A 121 8.13 -9.41 -2.27
CA TRP A 121 7.28 -9.82 -1.17
C TRP A 121 8.04 -10.72 -0.18
N PHE A 122 7.77 -10.51 1.11
CA PHE A 122 8.37 -11.27 2.21
C PHE A 122 7.26 -11.90 3.07
N GLU A 123 7.53 -12.18 4.34
CA GLU A 123 6.56 -12.80 5.23
C GLU A 123 5.39 -11.87 5.61
N HIS A 124 4.30 -12.48 6.02
CA HIS A 124 3.18 -11.76 6.60
C HIS A 124 3.59 -11.02 7.86
N VAL A 125 2.91 -9.89 8.12
CA VAL A 125 3.08 -9.15 9.36
C VAL A 125 2.35 -9.89 10.48
N SER A 126 3.08 -10.25 11.53
CA SER A 126 2.49 -10.90 12.71
C SER A 126 1.48 -10.00 13.41
N ASP A 127 0.54 -10.58 14.13
CA ASP A 127 -0.39 -9.82 14.96
C ASP A 127 0.34 -8.99 16.02
N THR A 128 1.42 -9.51 16.55
CA THR A 128 2.27 -8.79 17.53
C THR A 128 2.84 -7.51 16.92
N ASP A 129 3.44 -7.60 15.73
CA ASP A 129 4.01 -6.42 15.05
C ASP A 129 2.91 -5.45 14.63
N TYR A 130 1.81 -5.98 14.07
CA TYR A 130 0.70 -5.16 13.60
C TYR A 130 0.05 -4.38 14.74
N ASN A 131 -0.11 -4.99 15.92
CA ASN A 131 -0.76 -4.39 17.08
C ASN A 131 0.21 -3.62 17.99
N ALA A 132 1.47 -3.50 17.62
CA ALA A 132 2.44 -2.73 18.39
C ALA A 132 1.97 -1.28 18.59
N LYS A 133 2.33 -0.68 19.72
CA LYS A 133 1.93 0.68 20.04
C LYS A 133 2.50 1.66 19.01
N PRO A 134 1.65 2.44 18.33
CA PRO A 134 2.13 3.45 17.38
C PRO A 134 2.95 4.55 18.06
N ALA A 135 3.84 5.14 17.29
CA ALA A 135 4.56 6.35 17.69
C ALA A 135 3.55 7.50 17.95
N PRO A 136 3.86 8.39 18.89
CA PRO A 136 3.03 9.59 19.08
C PRO A 136 2.94 10.39 17.77
N VAL A 137 1.74 10.89 17.48
CA VAL A 137 1.52 11.80 16.33
C VAL A 137 2.08 13.18 16.68
N THR A 138 2.91 13.72 15.80
CA THR A 138 3.53 15.05 15.97
C THR A 138 2.87 16.10 15.11
#